data_14f97bd47feb3043164f520d38faf325
#
_entry.id   14f97bd47feb3043164f520d38faf325
#
_cell.length_a   1.000
_cell.length_b   1.000
_cell.length_c   1.000
_cell.angle_alpha   90.00
_cell.angle_beta   90.00
_cell.angle_gamma   90.00
#
_symmetry.space_group_name_H-M   'P 1'
#
loop_
_entity.id
_entity.type
_entity.pdbx_description
1 polymer ?
#
loop_
_entity_poly.entity_id
_entity_poly.type
_entity_poly.pdbx_seq_one_letter_code
_entity_poly.pdbx_strand_id
1 'polypeptide(L)'
;MTQKQRLLESKRQGILDELNRGVVDLQFKKVNGDLRNMTATRDLSLVPEENHPKGEMSDKNTEIVTLFDLEVKDWRSFRVENLVEYRRRS
;
A
#
# COMPACT_ATOMS: atom_id res chain seq x y z
N MET A 1 1.80 -16.42 -17.62
CA MET A 1 1.84 -15.92 -16.24
C MET A 1 1.78 -17.09 -15.27
N THR A 2 2.68 -17.11 -14.30
CA THR A 2 2.71 -18.18 -13.30
C THR A 2 1.58 -18.01 -12.28
N GLN A 3 1.24 -19.08 -11.57
CA GLN A 3 0.23 -19.04 -10.51
C GLN A 3 0.64 -18.07 -9.41
N LYS A 4 1.94 -18.04 -9.07
CA LYS A 4 2.47 -17.11 -8.07
C LYS A 4 2.24 -15.65 -8.47
N GLN A 5 2.47 -15.31 -9.74
CA GLN A 5 2.25 -13.96 -10.25
C GLN A 5 0.77 -13.57 -10.17
N ARG A 6 -0.13 -14.50 -10.48
CA ARG A 6 -1.58 -14.25 -10.36
C ARG A 6 -2.00 -13.97 -8.92
N LEU A 7 -1.46 -14.73 -7.97
CA LEU A 7 -1.73 -14.54 -6.56
C LEU A 7 -1.23 -13.18 -6.07
N LEU A 8 -0.03 -12.77 -6.51
CA LEU A 8 0.53 -11.47 -6.15
C LEU A 8 -0.26 -10.32 -6.75
N GLU A 9 -0.70 -10.44 -8.00
CA GLU A 9 -1.53 -9.42 -8.63
C GLU A 9 -2.88 -9.26 -7.94
N SER A 10 -3.50 -10.38 -7.59
CA SER A 10 -4.78 -10.38 -6.89
C SER A 10 -4.63 -9.74 -5.51
N LYS A 11 -3.58 -10.09 -4.80
CA LYS A 11 -3.26 -9.52 -3.48
C LYS A 11 -3.01 -8.02 -3.57
N ARG A 12 -2.24 -7.59 -4.58
CA ARG A 12 -1.96 -6.18 -4.81
C ARG A 12 -3.24 -5.40 -5.10
N GLN A 13 -4.07 -5.92 -5.98
CA GLN A 13 -5.33 -5.26 -6.32
C GLN A 13 -6.25 -5.16 -5.11
N GLY A 14 -6.30 -6.19 -4.29
CA GLY A 14 -7.11 -6.19 -3.07
C GLY A 14 -6.72 -5.08 -2.11
N ILE A 15 -5.42 -4.93 -1.83
CA ILE A 15 -4.99 -3.88 -0.92
C ILE A 15 -5.15 -2.49 -1.53
N LEU A 16 -4.90 -2.34 -2.84
CA LEU A 16 -5.09 -1.06 -3.53
C LEU A 16 -6.54 -0.61 -3.46
N ASP A 17 -7.49 -1.52 -3.66
CA ASP A 17 -8.92 -1.21 -3.57
C ASP A 17 -9.27 -0.68 -2.18
N GLU A 18 -8.77 -1.33 -1.14
CA GLU A 18 -9.04 -0.89 0.22
C GLU A 18 -8.37 0.45 0.55
N LEU A 19 -7.13 0.65 0.11
CA LEU A 19 -6.41 1.91 0.31
C LEU A 19 -7.09 3.08 -0.39
N ASN A 20 -7.67 2.84 -1.56
CA ASN A 20 -8.39 3.88 -2.30
C ASN A 20 -9.74 4.22 -1.68
N ARG A 21 -10.26 3.36 -0.79
CA ARG A 21 -11.54 3.57 -0.10
C ARG A 21 -11.41 4.21 1.26
N GLY A 22 -10.22 4.26 1.82
CA GLY A 22 -10.02 4.85 3.14
C GLY A 22 -8.72 4.43 3.80
N VAL A 23 -8.74 4.39 5.12
CA VAL A 23 -7.57 4.08 5.94
C VAL A 23 -7.46 2.58 6.13
N VAL A 24 -6.25 2.05 5.94
CA VAL A 24 -5.96 0.63 6.08
C VAL A 24 -4.86 0.43 7.10
N ASP A 25 -5.09 -0.48 8.04
CA ASP A 25 -4.03 -0.99 8.91
C ASP A 25 -3.45 -2.23 8.24
N LEU A 26 -2.15 -2.25 8.04
CA LEU A 26 -1.49 -3.35 7.38
C LEU A 26 -0.23 -3.77 8.10
N GLN A 27 0.17 -5.00 7.85
CA GLN A 27 1.41 -5.55 8.36
C GLN A 27 2.21 -6.13 7.21
N PHE A 28 3.47 -5.78 7.14
CA PHE A 28 4.37 -6.30 6.11
C PHE A 28 5.73 -6.66 6.70
N LYS A 29 6.46 -7.47 5.96
CA LYS A 29 7.77 -7.94 6.37
C LYS A 29 8.83 -7.05 5.75
N LYS A 30 9.72 -6.51 6.60
CA LYS A 30 10.84 -5.71 6.13
C LYS A 30 11.90 -6.59 5.47
N VAL A 31 12.82 -5.96 4.73
CA VAL A 31 13.94 -6.64 4.08
C VAL A 31 14.75 -7.46 5.08
N ASN A 32 14.91 -6.96 6.31
CA ASN A 32 15.65 -7.67 7.36
C ASN A 32 14.84 -8.79 8.04
N GLY A 33 13.60 -9.02 7.63
CA GLY A 33 12.76 -10.07 8.17
C GLY A 33 11.83 -9.64 9.30
N ASP A 34 11.97 -8.42 9.81
CA ASP A 34 11.09 -7.92 10.88
C ASP A 34 9.70 -7.58 10.36
N LEU A 35 8.70 -7.81 11.19
CA LEU A 35 7.33 -7.40 10.89
C LEU A 35 7.12 -5.94 11.26
N ARG A 36 6.44 -5.20 10.39
CA ARG A 36 6.10 -3.80 10.64
C ARG A 36 4.62 -3.56 10.42
N ASN A 37 4.02 -2.83 11.35
CA ASN A 37 2.64 -2.36 11.22
C ASN A 37 2.65 -0.95 10.66
N MET A 38 1.67 -0.67 9.79
CA MET A 38 1.54 0.65 9.18
C MET A 38 0.06 0.99 9.07
N THR A 39 -0.25 2.28 9.28
CA THR A 39 -1.58 2.84 9.01
C THR A 39 -1.45 3.79 7.84
N ALA A 40 -2.15 3.50 6.74
CA ALA A 40 -1.92 4.20 5.48
C ALA A 40 -3.20 4.34 4.66
N THR A 41 -3.12 5.19 3.63
CA THR A 41 -4.22 5.38 2.69
C THR A 41 -3.69 5.79 1.31
N ARG A 42 -4.55 5.65 0.29
CA ARG A 42 -4.35 6.24 -1.03
C ARG A 42 -5.50 7.17 -1.40
N ASP A 43 -6.43 7.37 -0.47
CA ASP A 43 -7.55 8.30 -0.67
C ASP A 43 -7.01 9.72 -0.46
N LEU A 44 -6.89 10.47 -1.55
CA LEU A 44 -6.31 11.81 -1.52
C LEU A 44 -7.12 12.79 -0.68
N SER A 45 -8.39 12.51 -0.42
CA SER A 45 -9.18 13.34 0.49
C SER A 45 -8.72 13.24 1.94
N LEU A 46 -7.96 12.17 2.25
CA LEU A 46 -7.41 11.94 3.60
C LEU A 46 -5.92 12.30 3.69
N VAL A 47 -5.31 12.66 2.56
CA VAL A 47 -3.89 13.05 2.50
C VAL A 47 -3.81 14.57 2.50
N PRO A 48 -2.93 15.19 3.33
CA PRO A 48 -2.77 16.65 3.29
C PRO A 48 -2.46 17.12 1.88
N GLU A 49 -3.06 18.23 1.48
CA GLU A 49 -2.94 18.75 0.11
C GLU A 49 -1.48 18.96 -0.31
N GLU A 50 -0.65 19.41 0.62
CA GLU A 50 0.78 19.62 0.39
C GLU A 50 1.54 18.33 0.06
N ASN A 51 0.95 17.18 0.41
CA ASN A 51 1.53 15.86 0.15
C ASN A 51 0.92 15.16 -1.07
N HIS A 52 -0.02 15.81 -1.77
CA HIS A 52 -0.59 15.22 -2.97
C HIS A 52 0.47 15.09 -4.06
N PRO A 53 0.46 13.98 -4.82
CA PRO A 53 1.41 13.81 -5.92
C PRO A 53 1.23 14.89 -6.98
N LYS A 54 2.34 15.32 -7.57
CA LYS A 54 2.32 16.29 -8.68
C LYS A 54 2.07 15.56 -9.99
N GLY A 55 0.85 15.10 -10.21
CA GLY A 55 0.49 14.32 -11.37
C GLY A 55 -0.08 12.97 -10.97
N GLU A 56 -0.27 12.10 -11.95
CA GLU A 56 -0.79 10.77 -11.68
C GLU A 56 0.27 9.90 -11.04
N MET A 57 -0.13 9.13 -10.02
CA MET A 57 0.74 8.12 -9.47
C MET A 57 0.93 7.01 -10.49
N SER A 58 2.19 6.67 -10.77
CA SER A 58 2.51 5.63 -11.72
C SER A 58 2.47 4.27 -11.00
N ASP A 59 1.57 3.39 -11.43
CA ASP A 59 1.51 2.01 -10.95
C ASP A 59 2.14 1.05 -11.96
N LYS A 60 3.21 1.50 -12.61
CA LYS A 60 3.91 0.69 -13.62
C LYS A 60 4.55 -0.55 -13.04
N ASN A 61 5.02 -0.48 -11.80
CA ASN A 61 5.62 -1.64 -11.15
C ASN A 61 4.55 -2.40 -10.37
N THR A 62 4.14 -3.55 -10.91
CA THR A 62 3.10 -4.38 -10.32
C THR A 62 3.57 -5.17 -9.10
N GLU A 63 4.85 -5.10 -8.77
CA GLU A 63 5.41 -5.78 -7.60
C GLU A 63 5.42 -4.89 -6.35
N ILE A 64 5.17 -3.60 -6.51
CA ILE A 64 5.27 -2.60 -5.45
C ILE A 64 3.92 -1.95 -5.20
N VAL A 65 3.62 -1.66 -3.93
CA VAL A 65 2.47 -0.84 -3.53
C VAL A 65 3.02 0.44 -2.93
N THR A 66 2.60 1.59 -3.50
CA THR A 66 2.91 2.91 -2.96
C THR A 66 1.69 3.43 -2.21
N LEU A 67 1.92 3.94 -1.00
CA LEU A 67 0.86 4.41 -0.13
C LEU A 67 1.35 5.57 0.73
N PHE A 68 0.40 6.31 1.31
CA PHE A 68 0.72 7.42 2.20
C PHE A 68 0.63 6.93 3.65
N ASP A 69 1.75 6.93 4.35
CA ASP A 69 1.85 6.54 5.76
C ASP A 69 1.33 7.69 6.62
N LEU A 70 0.21 7.48 7.30
CA LEU A 70 -0.43 8.51 8.10
C LEU A 70 0.31 8.83 9.40
N GLU A 71 1.17 7.92 9.86
CA GLU A 71 1.93 8.14 11.09
C GLU A 71 3.14 9.05 10.85
N VAL A 72 3.88 8.78 9.76
CA VAL A 72 5.05 9.60 9.41
C VAL A 72 4.70 10.74 8.46
N LYS A 73 3.50 10.74 7.90
CA LYS A 73 2.99 11.76 6.96
C LYS A 73 3.88 11.89 5.73
N ASP A 74 4.21 10.75 5.14
CA ASP A 74 5.03 10.68 3.94
C ASP A 74 4.65 9.48 3.10
N TRP A 75 4.96 9.54 1.82
CA TRP A 75 4.73 8.42 0.91
C TRP A 75 5.77 7.33 1.14
N ARG A 76 5.31 6.10 1.12
CA ARG A 76 6.15 4.94 1.28
C ARG A 76 5.76 3.87 0.29
N SER A 77 6.64 2.90 0.09
CA SER A 77 6.34 1.76 -0.76
C SER A 77 6.88 0.49 -0.14
N PHE A 78 6.27 -0.63 -0.52
CA PHE A 78 6.75 -1.94 -0.11
C PHE A 78 6.45 -2.96 -1.20
N ARG A 79 7.13 -4.09 -1.14
CA ARG A 79 6.89 -5.17 -2.11
C ARG A 79 5.65 -5.96 -1.68
N VAL A 80 4.74 -6.18 -2.62
CA VAL A 80 3.48 -6.87 -2.32
C VAL A 80 3.71 -8.29 -1.80
N GLU A 81 4.79 -8.94 -2.21
CA GLU A 81 5.14 -10.27 -1.72
C GLU A 81 5.43 -10.29 -0.22
N ASN A 82 5.79 -9.13 0.35
CA ASN A 82 6.10 -9.01 1.78
C ASN A 82 4.88 -8.64 2.62
N LEU A 83 3.74 -8.39 1.98
CA LEU A 83 2.51 -8.07 2.70
C LEU A 83 2.00 -9.31 3.44
N VAL A 84 1.82 -9.18 4.75
CA VAL A 84 1.35 -10.28 5.60
C VAL A 84 -0.18 -10.24 5.71
N GLU A 85 -0.73 -9.09 6.09
CA GLU A 85 -2.17 -8.91 6.21
C GLU A 85 -2.53 -7.44 6.12
N TYR A 86 -3.79 -7.17 5.85
CA TYR A 86 -4.30 -5.80 5.82
C TYR A 86 -5.78 -5.79 6.19
N ARG A 87 -6.21 -4.68 6.77
CA ARG A 87 -7.60 -4.51 7.17
C ARG A 87 -7.98 -3.04 7.07
N ARG A 88 -9.09 -2.74 6.40
CA ARG A 88 -9.59 -1.39 6.32
C ARG A 88 -10.24 -1.00 7.65
N ARG A 89 -9.92 0.21 8.13
CA ARG A 89 -10.63 0.80 9.25
C ARG A 89 -12.02 1.25 8.79
N SER A 90 -12.99 0.87 9.53
CA SER A 90 -14.36 1.29 9.26
C SER A 90 -14.70 2.58 9.99
#